data_8486eebd365c8cf9f7f83f9ddfca83ae
#
_entry.id   8486eebd365c8cf9f7f83f9ddfca83ae
#
_cell.length_a   1.000
_cell.length_b   1.000
_cell.length_c   1.000
_cell.angle_alpha   90.00
_cell.angle_beta   90.00
_cell.angle_gamma   90.00
#
_symmetry.space_group_name_H-M   'P 1'
#
loop_
_entity.id
_entity.type
_entity.pdbx_description
1 polymer ?
#
loop_
_entity_poly.entity_id
_entity_poly.type
_entity_poly.pdbx_seq_one_letter_code
_entity_poly.pdbx_strand_id
1 'polypeptide(L)'
;MADTTVKKTVYLGTGRRKTAVARVRLQPGNGRISINGRTLEDFFTEDKDRAAVVGPLDITEMRNRLEVIVRVEGGGITGQAGAISQGVARALKSMFGLTTTAAPPADGDGRQAGAEEGVDNMAKRLRDSGYLTRDGRMKERKKYGRKGARKSFQFSKR
;
A
#
# COMPACT_ATOMS: atom_id res chain seq x y z
N MET A 1 38.53 -0.32 -13.33
CA MET A 1 37.16 -0.37 -13.87
C MET A 1 36.28 0.43 -12.93
N ALA A 2 35.81 1.60 -13.36
CA ALA A 2 35.05 2.51 -12.50
C ALA A 2 33.64 1.92 -12.31
N ASP A 3 33.33 1.61 -11.07
CA ASP A 3 32.00 1.15 -10.63
C ASP A 3 31.04 2.33 -10.70
N THR A 4 30.33 2.47 -11.80
CA THR A 4 29.32 3.51 -12.00
C THR A 4 28.11 3.16 -11.14
N THR A 5 28.14 3.55 -9.88
CA THR A 5 27.03 3.43 -8.96
C THR A 5 25.89 4.32 -9.44
N VAL A 6 25.05 3.78 -10.33
CA VAL A 6 23.81 4.42 -10.75
C VAL A 6 22.95 4.61 -9.50
N LYS A 7 22.77 5.86 -9.05
CA LYS A 7 21.89 6.19 -7.93
C LYS A 7 20.46 5.78 -8.30
N LYS A 8 20.04 4.60 -7.88
CA LYS A 8 18.65 4.14 -8.06
C LYS A 8 17.73 5.03 -7.22
N THR A 9 16.82 5.73 -7.86
CA THR A 9 15.78 6.49 -7.17
C THR A 9 14.87 5.54 -6.42
N VAL A 10 14.72 5.72 -5.11
CA VAL A 10 13.89 4.86 -4.25
C VAL A 10 12.68 5.65 -3.78
N TYR A 11 11.49 5.12 -4.03
CA TYR A 11 10.24 5.70 -3.57
C TYR A 11 9.73 4.95 -2.34
N LEU A 12 9.32 5.69 -1.33
CA LEU A 12 8.92 5.15 -0.03
C LEU A 12 7.42 5.21 0.16
N GLY A 13 6.84 4.15 0.72
CA GLY A 13 5.44 4.11 1.09
C GLY A 13 5.22 3.33 2.38
N THR A 14 4.38 3.84 3.26
CA THR A 14 3.99 3.13 4.49
C THR A 14 2.52 2.78 4.43
N GLY A 15 2.19 1.50 4.64
CA GLY A 15 0.81 1.04 4.74
C GLY A 15 0.52 0.44 6.12
N ARG A 16 -0.76 0.50 6.52
CA ARG A 16 -1.23 -0.03 7.81
C ARG A 16 -2.59 -0.67 7.67
N ARG A 17 -2.74 -1.87 8.22
CA ARG A 17 -4.03 -2.55 8.35
C ARG A 17 -4.10 -3.35 9.65
N LYS A 18 -5.19 -3.20 10.41
CA LYS A 18 -5.28 -3.73 11.78
C LYS A 18 -4.05 -3.28 12.58
N THR A 19 -3.27 -4.23 13.15
CA THR A 19 -2.02 -3.98 13.86
C THR A 19 -0.78 -4.14 12.97
N ALA A 20 -0.94 -4.53 11.70
CA ALA A 20 0.17 -4.68 10.76
C ALA A 20 0.64 -3.32 10.21
N VAL A 21 1.95 -3.17 10.12
CA VAL A 21 2.63 -2.00 9.54
C VAL A 21 3.61 -2.49 8.48
N ALA A 22 3.49 -1.99 7.26
CA ALA A 22 4.39 -2.30 6.16
C ALA A 22 5.14 -1.04 5.73
N ARG A 23 6.46 -1.16 5.63
CA ARG A 23 7.36 -0.15 5.05
C ARG A 23 7.82 -0.66 3.69
N VAL A 24 7.42 0.02 2.65
CA VAL A 24 7.66 -0.36 1.26
C VAL A 24 8.69 0.57 0.65
N ARG A 25 9.62 -0.02 -0.10
CA ARG A 25 10.58 0.68 -0.96
C ARG A 25 10.38 0.19 -2.38
N LEU A 26 10.11 1.09 -3.29
CA LEU A 26 10.04 0.82 -4.72
C LEU A 26 11.29 1.37 -5.39
N GLN A 27 11.88 0.56 -6.25
CA GLN A 27 13.01 0.96 -7.09
C GLN A 27 12.82 0.39 -8.51
N PRO A 28 13.39 1.02 -9.53
CA PRO A 28 13.40 0.44 -10.89
C PRO A 28 14.08 -0.94 -10.87
N GLY A 29 13.44 -1.94 -11.49
CA GLY A 29 13.94 -3.31 -11.47
C GLY A 29 13.13 -4.27 -12.35
N ASN A 30 13.20 -5.55 -12.05
CA ASN A 30 12.69 -6.64 -12.89
C ASN A 30 11.40 -7.29 -12.35
N GLY A 31 10.60 -6.59 -11.58
CA GLY A 31 9.34 -7.13 -11.03
C GLY A 31 9.49 -8.02 -9.78
N ARG A 32 10.69 -8.09 -9.20
CA ARG A 32 10.93 -8.91 -8.00
C ARG A 32 10.27 -8.29 -6.76
N ILE A 33 9.52 -9.09 -6.00
CA ILE A 33 8.91 -8.69 -4.73
C ILE A 33 9.58 -9.47 -3.60
N SER A 34 10.22 -8.74 -2.68
CA SER A 34 10.87 -9.30 -1.50
C SER A 34 10.21 -8.79 -0.23
N ILE A 35 9.76 -9.70 0.64
CA ILE A 35 9.06 -9.40 1.90
C ILE A 35 9.85 -10.00 3.05
N ASN A 36 10.42 -9.15 3.90
CA ASN A 36 11.29 -9.58 5.00
C ASN A 36 12.41 -10.54 4.55
N GLY A 37 12.94 -10.36 3.33
CA GLY A 37 13.99 -11.21 2.74
C GLY A 37 13.49 -12.50 2.09
N ARG A 38 12.17 -12.77 2.08
CA ARG A 38 11.55 -13.94 1.42
C ARG A 38 10.87 -13.50 0.13
N THR A 39 10.58 -14.47 -0.75
CA THR A 39 9.78 -14.23 -1.95
C THR A 39 8.31 -14.04 -1.57
N LEU A 40 7.51 -13.47 -2.48
CA LEU A 40 6.07 -13.31 -2.29
C LEU A 40 5.38 -14.66 -2.05
N GLU A 41 5.80 -15.69 -2.77
CA GLU A 41 5.24 -17.05 -2.73
C GLU A 41 5.57 -17.80 -1.44
N ASP A 42 6.79 -17.60 -0.91
CA ASP A 42 7.23 -18.19 0.35
C ASP A 42 6.59 -17.50 1.57
N PHE A 43 6.25 -16.22 1.42
CA PHE A 43 5.69 -15.45 2.53
C PHE A 43 4.18 -15.60 2.65
N PHE A 44 3.45 -15.59 1.53
CA PHE A 44 2.01 -15.77 1.49
C PHE A 44 1.64 -17.11 0.87
N THR A 45 0.98 -17.95 1.66
CA THR A 45 0.49 -19.26 1.20
C THR A 45 -0.79 -19.12 0.38
N GLU A 46 -1.66 -18.15 0.72
CA GLU A 46 -2.95 -17.95 0.07
C GLU A 46 -2.83 -17.04 -1.16
N ASP A 47 -3.42 -17.46 -2.28
CA ASP A 47 -3.44 -16.68 -3.53
C ASP A 47 -4.17 -15.34 -3.39
N LYS A 48 -5.19 -15.29 -2.53
CA LYS A 48 -5.90 -14.05 -2.19
C LYS A 48 -4.98 -12.98 -1.61
N ASP A 49 -4.08 -13.36 -0.72
CA ASP A 49 -3.15 -12.42 -0.10
C ASP A 49 -2.06 -12.00 -1.08
N ARG A 50 -1.60 -12.93 -1.94
CA ARG A 50 -0.68 -12.63 -3.05
C ARG A 50 -1.30 -11.63 -4.03
N ALA A 51 -2.53 -11.89 -4.47
CA ALA A 51 -3.27 -10.99 -5.36
C ALA A 51 -3.47 -9.59 -4.75
N ALA A 52 -3.76 -9.51 -3.44
CA ALA A 52 -3.88 -8.22 -2.76
C ALA A 52 -2.59 -7.40 -2.78
N VAL A 53 -1.43 -8.04 -2.67
CA VAL A 53 -0.12 -7.37 -2.72
C VAL A 53 0.22 -6.87 -4.13
N VAL A 54 -0.08 -7.67 -5.15
CA VAL A 54 0.24 -7.37 -6.55
C VAL A 54 -0.75 -6.38 -7.16
N GLY A 55 -2.02 -6.37 -6.73
CA GLY A 55 -3.10 -5.58 -7.30
C GLY A 55 -2.78 -4.11 -7.60
N PRO A 56 -2.13 -3.33 -6.72
CA PRO A 56 -1.75 -1.96 -7.03
C PRO A 56 -0.76 -1.84 -8.20
N LEU A 57 0.14 -2.82 -8.37
CA LEU A 57 1.11 -2.87 -9.47
C LEU A 57 0.45 -3.25 -10.78
N ASP A 58 -0.52 -4.17 -10.75
CA ASP A 58 -1.28 -4.59 -11.94
C ASP A 58 -2.14 -3.45 -12.49
N ILE A 59 -2.84 -2.71 -11.63
CA ILE A 59 -3.67 -1.55 -12.04
C ILE A 59 -2.83 -0.45 -12.68
N THR A 60 -1.58 -0.30 -12.25
CA THR A 60 -0.65 0.70 -12.80
C THR A 60 0.26 0.16 -13.89
N GLU A 61 0.11 -1.12 -14.26
CA GLU A 61 0.93 -1.80 -15.28
C GLU A 61 2.44 -1.77 -14.99
N MET A 62 2.80 -1.60 -13.71
CA MET A 62 4.19 -1.43 -13.27
C MET A 62 4.81 -2.70 -12.70
N ARG A 63 4.11 -3.83 -12.74
CA ARG A 63 4.56 -5.10 -12.12
C ARG A 63 5.95 -5.53 -12.56
N ASN A 64 6.26 -5.44 -13.85
CA ASN A 64 7.53 -5.93 -14.41
C ASN A 64 8.63 -4.87 -14.46
N ARG A 65 8.34 -3.62 -14.08
CA ARG A 65 9.26 -2.48 -14.16
C ARG A 65 9.84 -2.08 -12.83
N LEU A 66 9.24 -2.54 -11.72
CA LEU A 66 9.60 -2.13 -10.38
C LEU A 66 10.01 -3.33 -9.53
N GLU A 67 11.05 -3.15 -8.76
CA GLU A 67 11.41 -4.04 -7.66
C GLU A 67 10.82 -3.50 -6.36
N VAL A 68 10.19 -4.39 -5.59
CA VAL A 68 9.47 -4.05 -4.36
C VAL A 68 10.17 -4.71 -3.18
N ILE A 69 10.70 -3.90 -2.28
CA ILE A 69 11.32 -4.38 -1.04
C ILE A 69 10.44 -3.95 0.12
N VAL A 70 9.95 -4.93 0.87
CA VAL A 70 9.00 -4.70 1.96
C VAL A 70 9.57 -5.20 3.28
N ARG A 71 9.45 -4.35 4.30
CA ARG A 71 9.59 -4.75 5.69
C ARG A 71 8.22 -4.62 6.37
N VAL A 72 7.66 -5.75 6.83
CA VAL A 72 6.35 -5.79 7.46
C VAL A 72 6.46 -6.40 8.85
N GLU A 73 5.72 -5.82 9.80
CA GLU A 73 5.72 -6.20 11.21
C GLU A 73 4.28 -6.15 11.78
N GLY A 74 4.02 -7.01 12.74
CA GLY A 74 2.75 -7.05 13.50
C GLY A 74 1.57 -7.63 12.72
N GLY A 75 0.49 -7.89 13.44
CA GLY A 75 -0.76 -8.41 12.86
C GLY A 75 -0.67 -9.85 12.35
N GLY A 76 -1.71 -10.27 11.65
CA GLY A 76 -1.78 -11.56 10.98
C GLY A 76 -1.52 -11.43 9.47
N ILE A 77 -1.34 -12.57 8.79
CA ILE A 77 -0.94 -12.68 7.38
C ILE A 77 -1.81 -11.81 6.46
N THR A 78 -3.12 -11.95 6.50
CA THR A 78 -4.06 -11.11 5.69
C THR A 78 -4.00 -9.61 6.05
N GLY A 79 -3.71 -9.29 7.33
CA GLY A 79 -3.49 -7.91 7.77
C GLY A 79 -2.20 -7.34 7.16
N GLN A 80 -1.16 -8.15 7.09
CA GLN A 80 0.11 -7.79 6.48
C GLN A 80 -0.03 -7.59 4.96
N ALA A 81 -0.74 -8.48 4.26
CA ALA A 81 -1.03 -8.33 2.83
C ALA A 81 -1.74 -7.00 2.53
N GLY A 82 -2.79 -6.66 3.28
CA GLY A 82 -3.48 -5.39 3.10
C GLY A 82 -2.65 -4.16 3.49
N ALA A 83 -1.74 -4.28 4.46
CA ALA A 83 -0.79 -3.22 4.79
C ALA A 83 0.24 -3.01 3.67
N ILE A 84 0.76 -4.10 3.09
CA ILE A 84 1.70 -4.04 1.96
C ILE A 84 1.03 -3.40 0.76
N SER A 85 -0.17 -3.85 0.40
CA SER A 85 -0.96 -3.30 -0.71
C SER A 85 -1.11 -1.78 -0.61
N GLN A 86 -1.50 -1.26 0.55
CA GLN A 86 -1.61 0.18 0.78
C GLN A 86 -0.24 0.88 0.71
N GLY A 87 0.82 0.25 1.24
CA GLY A 87 2.18 0.77 1.19
C GLY A 87 2.70 0.92 -0.24
N VAL A 88 2.48 -0.11 -1.08
CA VAL A 88 2.82 -0.10 -2.51
C VAL A 88 2.06 1.02 -3.24
N ALA A 89 0.74 1.13 -3.04
CA ALA A 89 -0.06 2.18 -3.66
C ALA A 89 0.42 3.60 -3.29
N ARG A 90 0.82 3.81 -2.04
CA ARG A 90 1.38 5.10 -1.60
C ARG A 90 2.75 5.39 -2.17
N ALA A 91 3.60 4.39 -2.30
CA ALA A 91 4.90 4.53 -2.94
C ALA A 91 4.78 4.82 -4.44
N LEU A 92 3.83 4.16 -5.14
CA LEU A 92 3.48 4.47 -6.53
C LEU A 92 2.95 5.90 -6.66
N LYS A 93 2.07 6.34 -5.75
CA LYS A 93 1.60 7.72 -5.72
C LYS A 93 2.76 8.71 -5.59
N SER A 94 3.74 8.43 -4.73
CA SER A 94 4.95 9.25 -4.58
C SER A 94 5.82 9.25 -5.84
N MET A 95 5.91 8.10 -6.52
CA MET A 95 6.68 7.97 -7.77
C MET A 95 6.10 8.81 -8.90
N PHE A 96 4.78 8.88 -9.01
CA PHE A 96 4.09 9.70 -10.00
C PHE A 96 4.03 11.20 -9.66
N GLY A 97 4.76 11.68 -8.64
CA GLY A 97 4.80 13.09 -8.27
C GLY A 97 3.54 13.63 -7.59
N LEU A 98 2.60 12.74 -7.24
CA LEU A 98 1.32 13.07 -6.61
C LEU A 98 1.43 13.21 -5.08
N THR A 99 2.60 13.52 -4.57
CA THR A 99 2.71 14.00 -3.20
C THR A 99 2.15 15.40 -3.16
N THR A 100 0.98 15.54 -2.57
CA THR A 100 0.42 16.84 -2.20
C THR A 100 1.32 17.45 -1.11
N THR A 101 2.48 17.92 -1.49
CA THR A 101 3.17 18.96 -0.74
C THR A 101 2.66 20.23 -1.39
N ALA A 102 1.51 20.69 -0.88
CA ALA A 102 0.98 21.98 -1.23
C ALA A 102 1.97 23.05 -0.76
N ALA A 103 2.77 23.55 -1.70
CA ALA A 103 3.04 24.96 -1.77
C ALA A 103 2.22 25.43 -2.96
N PRO A 104 1.37 26.47 -2.83
CA PRO A 104 0.70 27.04 -3.99
C PRO A 104 1.78 27.57 -4.93
N PRO A 105 1.72 27.29 -6.24
CA PRO A 105 2.59 27.99 -7.17
C PRO A 105 2.17 29.46 -7.17
N ALA A 106 3.09 30.32 -6.77
CA ALA A 106 3.02 31.72 -7.10
C ALA A 106 3.08 31.82 -8.64
N ASP A 107 2.07 32.44 -9.19
CA ASP A 107 1.93 33.07 -10.49
C ASP A 107 3.02 32.80 -11.54
N GLY A 108 2.66 32.16 -12.65
CA GLY A 108 3.51 32.02 -13.81
C GLY A 108 2.91 31.13 -14.89
N ASP A 109 2.16 31.73 -15.77
CA ASP A 109 1.65 31.26 -17.04
C ASP A 109 2.58 30.28 -17.78
N GLY A 110 2.11 29.07 -18.09
CA GLY A 110 2.90 28.09 -18.87
C GLY A 110 2.26 26.70 -18.93
N ARG A 111 1.22 26.54 -19.74
CA ARG A 111 0.59 25.27 -20.07
C ARG A 111 1.58 24.22 -20.51
N GLN A 112 1.75 23.16 -19.70
CA GLN A 112 2.19 21.84 -20.16
C GLN A 112 1.08 20.82 -19.89
N ALA A 113 0.04 20.87 -20.69
CA ALA A 113 -1.22 20.14 -20.53
C ALA A 113 -1.18 18.67 -21.00
N GLY A 114 -0.04 18.08 -21.33
CA GLY A 114 0.02 16.73 -21.91
C GLY A 114 0.54 15.61 -21.00
N ALA A 115 1.33 15.94 -19.98
CA ALA A 115 1.93 14.96 -19.08
C ALA A 115 1.11 14.77 -17.77
N GLU A 116 0.32 15.75 -17.39
CA GLU A 116 -0.46 15.75 -16.14
C GLU A 116 -1.70 14.84 -16.21
N GLU A 117 -2.35 14.74 -17.37
CA GLU A 117 -3.55 13.89 -17.51
C GLU A 117 -3.28 12.39 -17.29
N GLY A 118 -2.14 11.88 -17.71
CA GLY A 118 -1.77 10.47 -17.51
C GLY A 118 -1.46 10.14 -16.05
N VAL A 119 -0.86 11.07 -15.35
CA VAL A 119 -0.41 10.93 -13.95
C VAL A 119 -1.60 11.03 -13.00
N ASP A 120 -2.49 11.99 -13.22
CA ASP A 120 -3.74 12.12 -12.44
C ASP A 120 -4.65 10.92 -12.64
N ASN A 121 -4.66 10.33 -13.84
CA ASN A 121 -5.44 9.13 -14.15
C ASN A 121 -4.95 7.91 -13.34
N MET A 122 -3.63 7.72 -13.16
CA MET A 122 -3.08 6.62 -12.35
C MET A 122 -3.40 6.77 -10.86
N ALA A 123 -3.28 7.97 -10.30
CA ALA A 123 -3.68 8.22 -8.92
C ALA A 123 -5.17 8.06 -8.71
N LYS A 124 -5.97 8.46 -9.67
CA LYS A 124 -7.42 8.26 -9.66
C LYS A 124 -7.75 6.77 -9.66
N ARG A 125 -7.15 5.97 -10.55
CA ARG A 125 -7.32 4.51 -10.58
C ARG A 125 -6.98 3.86 -9.24
N LEU A 126 -5.87 4.23 -8.59
CA LEU A 126 -5.48 3.73 -7.27
C LEU A 126 -6.45 4.15 -6.17
N ARG A 127 -7.05 5.34 -6.27
CA ARG A 127 -8.05 5.83 -5.30
C ARG A 127 -9.39 5.13 -5.48
N ASP A 128 -9.87 5.03 -6.71
CA ASP A 128 -11.16 4.41 -7.05
C ASP A 128 -11.16 2.91 -6.71
N SER A 129 -10.01 2.24 -6.88
CA SER A 129 -9.80 0.86 -6.45
C SER A 129 -9.63 0.68 -4.93
N GLY A 130 -9.64 1.77 -4.14
CA GLY A 130 -9.59 1.74 -2.69
C GLY A 130 -8.20 1.49 -2.08
N TYR A 131 -7.13 1.32 -2.86
CA TYR A 131 -5.79 1.01 -2.34
C TYR A 131 -5.14 2.14 -1.53
N LEU A 132 -5.54 3.39 -1.75
CA LEU A 132 -5.02 4.52 -0.99
C LEU A 132 -5.74 4.73 0.34
N THR A 133 -6.95 4.17 0.49
CA THR A 133 -7.77 4.31 1.69
C THR A 133 -7.39 3.25 2.72
N ARG A 134 -7.21 3.68 3.98
CA ARG A 134 -6.95 2.73 5.06
C ARG A 134 -8.26 2.10 5.54
N ASP A 135 -8.33 0.76 5.58
CA ASP A 135 -9.38 0.04 6.30
C ASP A 135 -9.12 0.16 7.81
N GLY A 136 -9.95 0.93 8.50
CA GLY A 136 -9.84 1.19 9.93
C GLY A 136 -10.44 0.11 10.82
N ARG A 137 -11.07 -0.94 10.25
CA ARG A 137 -11.75 -1.98 11.03
C ARG A 137 -10.74 -2.82 11.81
N MET A 138 -10.91 -2.84 13.13
CA MET A 138 -10.13 -3.64 14.06
C MET A 138 -11.06 -4.51 14.91
N LYS A 139 -10.51 -5.54 15.56
CA LYS A 139 -11.25 -6.34 16.52
C LYS A 139 -11.59 -5.48 17.73
N GLU A 140 -12.89 -5.33 18.02
CA GLU A 140 -13.37 -4.62 19.22
C GLU A 140 -13.08 -5.45 20.47
N ARG A 141 -12.68 -4.76 21.54
CA ARG A 141 -12.48 -5.35 22.86
C ARG A 141 -13.81 -5.79 23.46
N LYS A 142 -13.85 -6.95 24.10
CA LYS A 142 -14.97 -7.37 24.95
C LYS A 142 -15.19 -6.30 26.03
N LYS A 143 -16.44 -5.95 26.29
CA LYS A 143 -16.83 -4.98 27.34
C LYS A 143 -17.35 -5.74 28.56
N TYR A 144 -17.20 -5.14 29.75
CA TYR A 144 -17.76 -5.70 30.96
C TYR A 144 -19.29 -5.79 30.83
N GLY A 145 -19.93 -6.75 31.54
CA GLY A 145 -21.37 -6.98 31.48
C GLY A 145 -21.92 -7.48 30.14
N ARG A 146 -21.05 -7.86 29.17
CA ARG A 146 -21.46 -8.39 27.87
C ARG A 146 -20.71 -9.68 27.53
N LYS A 147 -21.32 -10.56 26.71
CA LYS A 147 -20.65 -11.80 26.23
C LYS A 147 -19.55 -11.55 25.21
N GLY A 148 -19.64 -10.45 24.46
CA GLY A 148 -18.69 -10.04 23.43
C GLY A 148 -18.53 -8.53 23.35
N ALA A 149 -17.97 -8.02 22.27
CA ALA A 149 -17.80 -6.58 22.09
C ALA A 149 -19.16 -5.83 22.05
N ARG A 150 -20.13 -6.43 21.35
CA ARG A 150 -21.50 -5.90 21.18
C ARG A 150 -22.58 -6.88 21.63
N LYS A 151 -22.28 -8.17 21.80
CA LYS A 151 -23.22 -9.22 22.17
C LYS A 151 -23.61 -9.09 23.65
N SER A 152 -24.88 -8.84 23.92
CA SER A 152 -25.49 -8.78 25.26
C SER A 152 -25.92 -10.18 25.74
N PHE A 153 -26.22 -10.29 27.03
CA PHE A 153 -26.93 -11.45 27.57
C PHE A 153 -28.40 -11.38 27.15
N GLN A 154 -28.98 -12.52 26.92
CA GLN A 154 -30.42 -12.60 26.67
C GLN A 154 -31.16 -12.54 28.01
N PHE A 155 -32.11 -11.62 28.10
CA PHE A 155 -33.03 -11.57 29.24
C PHE A 155 -34.16 -12.56 28.97
N SER A 156 -34.44 -13.45 29.93
CA SER A 156 -35.68 -14.22 29.94
C SER A 156 -36.70 -13.51 30.80
N LYS A 157 -37.88 -13.21 30.24
CA LYS A 157 -39.04 -12.79 31.05
C LYS A 157 -39.58 -14.03 31.72
N ARG A 158 -39.76 -13.99 33.03
CA ARG A 158 -40.59 -14.94 33.76
C ARG A 158 -42.02 -14.40 33.81
#